data_9150d39db05a837ec2f39e12794f16dc
#
_entry.id   9150d39db05a837ec2f39e12794f16dc
#
_cell.length_a   1.000
_cell.length_b   1.000
_cell.length_c   1.000
_cell.angle_alpha   90.00
_cell.angle_beta   90.00
_cell.angle_gamma   90.00
#
_symmetry.space_group_name_H-M   'P 1'
#
loop_
_entity.id
_entity.type
_entity.pdbx_description
1 polymer ?
#
loop_
_entity_poly.entity_id
_entity_poly.type
_entity_poly.pdbx_seq_one_letter_code
_entity_poly.pdbx_strand_id
1 'polypeptide(L)'
;KGPTGCGKTRFMEHMAWRLKRPLITVSCHDDLTASDLVGRFLISGGETVWVDGPLARAVRNGAICYLDEIVEARKDTTVVIHPLADDRRVLPMEKLGEVIEAGPEFCMAISYNPGYQSVLKDLKQSTRQRFVALEFDYPSAQLEAKIVVNETGVNEAIADQLIKFAQMT
;
A
#
# COMPACT_ATOMS: atom_id res chain seq x y z
N LYS A 1 7.02 -7.30 -1.05
CA LYS A 1 6.22 -8.52 -1.29
C LYS A 1 6.48 -9.55 -0.21
N GLY A 2 5.53 -10.47 0.06
CA GLY A 2 5.67 -11.54 1.06
C GLY A 2 4.31 -12.11 1.47
N PRO A 3 4.28 -13.19 2.28
CA PRO A 3 3.05 -13.83 2.69
C PRO A 3 2.14 -12.91 3.52
N THR A 4 0.88 -13.32 3.69
CA THR A 4 -0.06 -12.61 4.54
C THR A 4 0.41 -12.68 6.00
N GLY A 5 0.28 -11.59 6.75
CA GLY A 5 0.65 -11.56 8.17
C GLY A 5 2.14 -11.37 8.48
N CYS A 6 3.02 -11.29 7.47
CA CYS A 6 4.47 -11.10 7.70
C CYS A 6 4.89 -9.65 8.08
N GLY A 7 3.94 -8.75 8.36
CA GLY A 7 4.23 -7.42 8.88
C GLY A 7 4.46 -6.31 7.84
N LYS A 8 4.09 -6.48 6.56
CA LYS A 8 4.28 -5.48 5.50
C LYS A 8 3.66 -4.12 5.85
N THR A 9 2.40 -4.10 6.25
CA THR A 9 1.68 -2.87 6.61
C THR A 9 2.30 -2.22 7.84
N ARG A 10 2.64 -3.00 8.87
CA ARG A 10 3.31 -2.50 10.06
C ARG A 10 4.69 -1.89 9.75
N PHE A 11 5.41 -2.48 8.82
CA PHE A 11 6.67 -1.90 8.33
C PHE A 11 6.46 -0.52 7.70
N MET A 12 5.42 -0.35 6.88
CA MET A 12 5.11 0.94 6.25
C MET A 12 4.74 2.01 7.27
N GLU A 13 3.91 1.67 8.27
CA GLU A 13 3.57 2.56 9.39
C GLU A 13 4.83 2.99 10.16
N HIS A 14 5.69 2.02 10.49
CA HIS A 14 6.95 2.29 11.21
C HIS A 14 7.88 3.19 10.39
N MET A 15 8.03 2.94 9.10
CA MET A 15 8.88 3.76 8.23
C MET A 15 8.33 5.18 8.05
N ALA A 16 7.03 5.34 7.89
CA ALA A 16 6.39 6.65 7.83
C ALA A 16 6.64 7.45 9.12
N TRP A 17 6.48 6.81 10.28
CA TRP A 17 6.80 7.41 11.57
C TRP A 17 8.27 7.81 11.68
N ARG A 18 9.20 6.93 11.31
CA ARG A 18 10.65 7.21 11.34
C ARG A 18 11.04 8.36 10.41
N LEU A 19 10.45 8.41 9.23
CA LEU A 19 10.70 9.45 8.24
C LEU A 19 9.95 10.76 8.54
N LYS A 20 9.05 10.74 9.55
CA LYS A 20 8.17 11.87 9.91
C LYS A 20 7.35 12.35 8.72
N ARG A 21 6.89 11.41 7.88
CA ARG A 21 6.05 11.69 6.71
C ARG A 21 4.63 11.18 6.91
N PRO A 22 3.63 11.89 6.42
CA PRO A 22 2.27 11.37 6.40
C PRO A 22 2.19 10.07 5.59
N LEU A 23 1.42 9.10 6.09
CA LEU A 23 1.10 7.86 5.39
C LEU A 23 -0.35 7.88 4.97
N ILE A 24 -0.60 7.67 3.70
CA ILE A 24 -1.94 7.48 3.14
C ILE A 24 -2.01 6.04 2.64
N THR A 25 -2.75 5.21 3.36
CA THR A 25 -2.95 3.80 3.03
C THR A 25 -4.25 3.62 2.25
N VAL A 26 -4.20 2.83 1.19
CA VAL A 26 -5.35 2.41 0.39
C VAL A 26 -5.35 0.90 0.32
N SER A 27 -6.41 0.27 0.82
CA SER A 27 -6.64 -1.16 0.62
C SER A 27 -7.23 -1.38 -0.77
N CYS A 28 -6.52 -2.11 -1.60
CA CYS A 28 -6.94 -2.38 -2.97
C CYS A 28 -7.89 -3.58 -3.03
N HIS A 29 -8.93 -3.48 -3.84
CA HIS A 29 -9.95 -4.51 -4.05
C HIS A 29 -10.55 -4.37 -5.45
N ASP A 30 -11.33 -5.34 -5.89
CA ASP A 30 -11.88 -5.42 -7.26
C ASP A 30 -12.80 -4.23 -7.64
N ASP A 31 -13.43 -3.59 -6.64
CA ASP A 31 -14.33 -2.44 -6.90
C ASP A 31 -13.59 -1.10 -6.89
N LEU A 32 -12.31 -1.07 -6.51
CA LEU A 32 -11.52 0.17 -6.50
C LEU A 32 -11.26 0.65 -7.92
N THR A 33 -11.76 1.84 -8.23
CA THR A 33 -11.57 2.47 -9.55
C THR A 33 -10.43 3.48 -9.56
N ALA A 34 -9.94 3.83 -10.74
CA ALA A 34 -8.98 4.92 -10.91
C ALA A 34 -9.51 6.25 -10.36
N SER A 35 -10.82 6.51 -10.49
CA SER A 35 -11.45 7.71 -9.93
C SER A 35 -11.46 7.74 -8.41
N ASP A 36 -11.52 6.59 -7.75
CA ASP A 36 -11.44 6.53 -6.29
C ASP A 36 -10.02 6.87 -5.79
N LEU A 37 -8.99 6.54 -6.56
CA LEU A 37 -7.60 6.91 -6.26
C LEU A 37 -7.31 8.37 -6.56
N VAL A 38 -7.72 8.86 -7.74
CA VAL A 38 -7.36 10.18 -8.24
C VAL A 38 -8.29 11.26 -7.69
N GLY A 39 -9.59 11.03 -7.75
CA GLY A 39 -10.60 11.96 -7.29
C GLY A 39 -11.84 11.98 -8.19
N ARG A 40 -12.85 12.67 -7.72
CA ARG A 40 -14.16 12.75 -8.39
C ARG A 40 -14.89 14.03 -8.05
N PHE A 41 -15.81 14.40 -8.94
CA PHE A 41 -16.77 15.44 -8.64
C PHE A 41 -17.86 14.91 -7.71
N LEU A 42 -18.19 15.72 -6.70
CA LEU A 42 -19.32 15.48 -5.79
C LEU A 42 -20.26 16.68 -5.86
N ILE A 43 -21.55 16.45 -5.65
CA ILE A 43 -22.54 17.52 -5.47
C ILE A 43 -22.61 17.85 -3.99
N SER A 44 -22.29 19.08 -3.64
CA SER A 44 -22.34 19.59 -2.27
C SER A 44 -22.99 20.97 -2.28
N GLY A 45 -24.06 21.15 -1.50
CA GLY A 45 -24.79 22.44 -1.44
C GLY A 45 -25.41 22.89 -2.76
N GLY A 46 -25.66 21.98 -3.71
CA GLY A 46 -26.18 22.31 -5.05
C GLY A 46 -25.10 22.66 -6.07
N GLU A 47 -23.84 22.67 -5.68
CA GLU A 47 -22.68 22.92 -6.55
C GLU A 47 -21.87 21.64 -6.79
N THR A 48 -21.21 21.59 -7.93
CA THR A 48 -20.31 20.49 -8.26
C THR A 48 -18.90 20.84 -7.79
N VAL A 49 -18.39 20.06 -6.82
CA VAL A 49 -17.07 20.28 -6.21
C VAL A 49 -16.18 19.09 -6.49
N TRP A 50 -14.94 19.35 -6.89
CA TRP A 50 -13.94 18.30 -7.01
C TRP A 50 -13.42 17.89 -5.63
N VAL A 51 -13.27 16.58 -5.42
CA VAL A 51 -12.66 16.00 -4.22
C VAL A 51 -11.51 15.09 -4.62
N ASP A 52 -10.30 15.45 -4.18
CA ASP A 52 -9.09 14.65 -4.41
C ASP A 52 -9.21 13.27 -3.76
N GLY A 53 -8.89 12.23 -4.50
CA GLY A 53 -8.71 10.89 -3.97
C GLY A 53 -7.41 10.74 -3.17
N PRO A 54 -7.21 9.58 -2.51
CA PRO A 54 -6.06 9.35 -1.64
C PRO A 54 -4.72 9.48 -2.37
N LEU A 55 -4.61 9.05 -3.62
CA LEU A 55 -3.39 9.17 -4.41
C LEU A 55 -3.07 10.64 -4.73
N ALA A 56 -4.06 11.41 -5.21
CA ALA A 56 -3.86 12.84 -5.49
C ALA A 56 -3.48 13.62 -4.22
N ARG A 57 -4.13 13.33 -3.10
CA ARG A 57 -3.77 13.92 -1.79
C ARG A 57 -2.34 13.57 -1.38
N ALA A 58 -1.90 12.33 -1.61
CA ALA A 58 -0.54 11.93 -1.31
C ALA A 58 0.48 12.69 -2.15
N VAL A 59 0.22 12.83 -3.46
CA VAL A 59 1.10 13.56 -4.38
C VAL A 59 1.20 15.03 -3.99
N ARG A 60 0.06 15.70 -3.76
CA ARG A 60 0.03 17.14 -3.39
C ARG A 60 0.74 17.43 -2.07
N ASN A 61 0.64 16.52 -1.10
CA ASN A 61 1.20 16.71 0.24
C ASN A 61 2.61 16.11 0.42
N GLY A 62 3.23 15.55 -0.62
CA GLY A 62 4.52 14.87 -0.49
C GLY A 62 4.48 13.67 0.48
N ALA A 63 3.33 13.03 0.61
CA ALA A 63 3.11 11.93 1.54
C ALA A 63 3.62 10.58 0.97
N ILE A 64 3.71 9.58 1.85
CA ILE A 64 3.87 8.19 1.43
C ILE A 64 2.47 7.66 1.07
N CYS A 65 2.29 7.24 -0.19
CA CYS A 65 1.09 6.54 -0.63
C CYS A 65 1.35 5.03 -0.61
N TYR A 66 0.65 4.31 0.23
CA TYR A 66 0.77 2.86 0.34
C TYR A 66 -0.48 2.18 -0.21
N LEU A 67 -0.31 1.47 -1.33
CA LEU A 67 -1.36 0.67 -1.96
C LEU A 67 -1.22 -0.78 -1.51
N ASP A 68 -2.04 -1.18 -0.55
CA ASP A 68 -2.01 -2.52 0.02
C ASP A 68 -2.79 -3.49 -0.87
N GLU A 69 -2.21 -4.66 -1.12
CA GLU A 69 -2.76 -5.71 -1.97
C GLU A 69 -3.09 -5.25 -3.41
N ILE A 70 -2.16 -4.53 -4.05
CA ILE A 70 -2.34 -3.91 -5.38
C ILE A 70 -2.81 -4.90 -6.46
N VAL A 71 -2.49 -6.18 -6.35
CA VAL A 71 -2.89 -7.23 -7.28
C VAL A 71 -4.39 -7.50 -7.27
N GLU A 72 -5.09 -7.09 -6.20
CA GLU A 72 -6.55 -7.19 -6.08
C GLU A 72 -7.27 -6.06 -6.83
N ALA A 73 -6.57 -4.96 -7.13
CA ALA A 73 -7.14 -3.86 -7.88
C ALA A 73 -7.35 -4.23 -9.36
N ARG A 74 -8.29 -3.58 -9.98
CA ARG A 74 -8.53 -3.69 -11.43
C ARG A 74 -7.32 -3.24 -12.23
N LYS A 75 -7.16 -3.80 -13.44
CA LYS A 75 -6.04 -3.49 -14.33
C LYS A 75 -5.98 -2.01 -14.75
N ASP A 76 -7.12 -1.37 -14.93
CA ASP A 76 -7.23 0.06 -15.22
C ASP A 76 -6.74 0.93 -14.06
N THR A 77 -7.04 0.53 -12.84
CA THR A 77 -6.55 1.19 -11.62
C THR A 77 -5.03 1.14 -11.51
N THR A 78 -4.41 0.00 -11.85
CA THR A 78 -2.94 -0.13 -11.81
C THR A 78 -2.22 0.71 -12.86
N VAL A 79 -2.86 1.08 -13.96
CA VAL A 79 -2.25 1.92 -15.01
C VAL A 79 -2.07 3.36 -14.55
N VAL A 80 -2.97 3.87 -13.71
CA VAL A 80 -2.92 5.26 -13.19
C VAL A 80 -1.65 5.56 -12.39
N ILE A 81 -1.06 4.55 -11.75
CA ILE A 81 0.16 4.74 -10.95
C ILE A 81 1.45 4.76 -11.80
N HIS A 82 1.42 4.31 -13.05
CA HIS A 82 2.64 4.17 -13.86
C HIS A 82 3.38 5.49 -14.08
N PRO A 83 2.72 6.63 -14.43
CA PRO A 83 3.42 7.89 -14.63
C PRO A 83 4.03 8.47 -13.37
N LEU A 84 3.53 8.07 -12.19
CA LEU A 84 4.13 8.43 -10.89
C LEU A 84 5.33 7.55 -10.53
N ALA A 85 5.34 6.31 -11.02
CA ALA A 85 6.36 5.32 -10.69
C ALA A 85 7.54 5.28 -11.69
N ASP A 86 7.52 6.14 -12.71
CA ASP A 86 8.63 6.29 -13.65
C ASP A 86 9.24 7.71 -13.59
N ASP A 87 10.19 8.00 -14.48
CA ASP A 87 10.96 9.25 -14.50
C ASP A 87 10.08 10.50 -14.66
N ARG A 88 8.87 10.37 -15.18
CA ARG A 88 7.93 11.48 -15.34
C ARG A 88 7.45 12.05 -14.01
N ARG A 89 7.25 11.20 -13.02
CA ARG A 89 6.77 11.55 -11.68
C ARG A 89 5.54 12.46 -11.68
N VAL A 90 4.55 12.15 -12.52
CA VAL A 90 3.34 12.95 -12.70
C VAL A 90 2.07 12.14 -12.46
N LEU A 91 1.02 12.80 -11.99
CA LEU A 91 -0.34 12.26 -11.90
C LEU A 91 -1.25 13.04 -12.83
N PRO A 92 -1.70 12.47 -13.96
CA PRO A 92 -2.71 13.08 -14.81
C PRO A 92 -4.07 13.11 -14.09
N MET A 93 -4.67 14.29 -14.04
CA MET A 93 -6.00 14.55 -13.49
C MET A 93 -6.96 14.82 -14.66
N GLU A 94 -7.23 13.79 -15.47
CA GLU A 94 -7.94 13.92 -16.75
C GLU A 94 -9.27 14.68 -16.65
N LYS A 95 -10.05 14.41 -15.57
CA LYS A 95 -11.34 15.08 -15.35
C LYS A 95 -11.23 16.57 -15.02
N LEU A 96 -10.07 17.02 -14.57
CA LEU A 96 -9.77 18.44 -14.31
C LEU A 96 -8.99 19.10 -15.45
N GLY A 97 -8.45 18.31 -16.38
CA GLY A 97 -7.52 18.81 -17.40
C GLY A 97 -6.18 19.27 -16.83
N GLU A 98 -5.79 18.74 -15.66
CA GLU A 98 -4.56 19.11 -14.96
C GLU A 98 -3.58 17.94 -14.91
N VAL A 99 -2.30 18.26 -14.66
CA VAL A 99 -1.25 17.30 -14.34
C VAL A 99 -0.58 17.76 -13.06
N ILE A 100 -0.53 16.88 -12.05
CA ILE A 100 0.18 17.16 -10.80
C ILE A 100 1.57 16.55 -10.87
N GLU A 101 2.61 17.34 -10.64
CA GLU A 101 3.97 16.85 -10.49
C GLU A 101 4.21 16.38 -9.05
N ALA A 102 4.77 15.18 -8.91
CA ALA A 102 5.12 14.65 -7.59
C ALA A 102 6.44 15.28 -7.11
N GLY A 103 6.37 16.00 -6.01
CA GLY A 103 7.55 16.56 -5.35
C GLY A 103 8.52 15.48 -4.84
N PRO A 104 9.74 15.86 -4.46
CA PRO A 104 10.79 14.93 -4.02
C PRO A 104 10.39 14.15 -2.77
N GLU A 105 9.49 14.69 -1.96
CA GLU A 105 9.02 14.06 -0.73
C GLU A 105 7.99 12.94 -0.99
N PHE A 106 7.32 12.95 -2.15
CA PHE A 106 6.36 11.90 -2.48
C PHE A 106 7.05 10.56 -2.68
N CYS A 107 6.51 9.54 -2.01
CA CYS A 107 6.94 8.16 -2.17
C CYS A 107 5.72 7.26 -2.36
N MET A 108 5.81 6.34 -3.30
CA MET A 108 4.79 5.33 -3.51
C MET A 108 5.31 3.95 -3.12
N ALA A 109 4.56 3.25 -2.29
CA ALA A 109 4.80 1.87 -1.92
C ALA A 109 3.60 1.01 -2.33
N ILE A 110 3.87 -0.21 -2.77
CA ILE A 110 2.85 -1.19 -3.12
C ILE A 110 3.14 -2.50 -2.40
N SER A 111 2.11 -3.21 -1.99
CA SER A 111 2.26 -4.57 -1.46
C SER A 111 1.49 -5.59 -2.28
N TYR A 112 1.94 -6.81 -2.24
CA TYR A 112 1.21 -7.98 -2.74
C TYR A 112 1.75 -9.28 -2.15
N ASN A 113 0.94 -10.34 -2.24
CA ASN A 113 1.24 -11.68 -1.75
C ASN A 113 1.56 -12.58 -2.96
N PRO A 114 2.83 -12.89 -3.26
CA PRO A 114 3.16 -13.78 -4.36
C PRO A 114 2.70 -15.22 -4.04
N GLY A 115 2.08 -15.89 -5.01
CA GLY A 115 1.79 -17.34 -4.92
C GLY A 115 0.51 -17.74 -4.20
N TYR A 116 -0.23 -16.85 -3.55
CA TYR A 116 -1.48 -17.19 -2.85
C TYR A 116 -2.72 -17.16 -3.73
N GLN A 117 -2.65 -16.53 -4.88
CA GLN A 117 -3.76 -16.45 -5.82
C GLN A 117 -3.33 -16.94 -7.19
N SER A 118 -4.28 -17.41 -8.00
CA SER A 118 -4.04 -17.97 -9.32
C SER A 118 -2.98 -17.19 -10.10
N VAL A 119 -2.18 -17.88 -10.91
CA VAL A 119 -1.17 -17.32 -11.84
C VAL A 119 -1.68 -16.11 -12.67
N LEU A 120 -2.99 -15.89 -12.68
CA LEU A 120 -3.68 -14.81 -13.39
C LEU A 120 -3.67 -13.45 -12.63
N LYS A 121 -3.36 -13.42 -11.33
CA LYS A 121 -3.36 -12.20 -10.48
C LYS A 121 -1.94 -11.80 -10.04
N ASP A 122 -0.94 -11.94 -10.86
CA ASP A 122 0.41 -11.40 -10.58
C ASP A 122 0.56 -9.99 -11.18
N LEU A 123 1.43 -9.18 -10.57
CA LEU A 123 1.80 -7.87 -11.12
C LEU A 123 2.44 -8.03 -12.50
N LYS A 124 1.94 -7.26 -13.45
CA LYS A 124 2.57 -7.18 -14.78
C LYS A 124 4.05 -6.80 -14.65
N GLN A 125 4.88 -7.38 -15.50
CA GLN A 125 6.30 -7.07 -15.54
C GLN A 125 6.57 -5.57 -15.71
N SER A 126 5.78 -4.87 -16.52
CA SER A 126 5.85 -3.42 -16.69
C SER A 126 5.65 -2.63 -15.40
N THR A 127 4.80 -3.11 -14.48
CA THR A 127 4.64 -2.50 -13.16
C THR A 127 5.82 -2.85 -12.26
N ARG A 128 6.22 -4.13 -12.21
CA ARG A 128 7.34 -4.59 -11.36
C ARG A 128 8.65 -3.85 -11.64
N GLN A 129 8.96 -3.56 -12.91
CA GLN A 129 10.20 -2.86 -13.31
C GLN A 129 10.31 -1.43 -12.80
N ARG A 130 9.20 -0.83 -12.32
CA ARG A 130 9.17 0.53 -11.78
C ARG A 130 9.41 0.61 -10.28
N PHE A 131 9.53 -0.52 -9.60
CA PHE A 131 9.66 -0.59 -8.15
C PHE A 131 10.89 -1.38 -7.72
N VAL A 132 11.49 -0.94 -6.63
CA VAL A 132 12.48 -1.73 -5.89
C VAL A 132 11.73 -2.71 -4.99
N ALA A 133 12.07 -3.99 -5.06
CA ALA A 133 11.40 -5.02 -4.28
C ALA A 133 12.09 -5.27 -2.94
N LEU A 134 11.31 -5.19 -1.86
CA LEU A 134 11.66 -5.73 -0.55
C LEU A 134 10.89 -7.04 -0.34
N GLU A 135 11.60 -8.09 0.04
CA GLU A 135 10.99 -9.39 0.34
C GLU A 135 10.80 -9.52 1.84
N PHE A 136 9.60 -9.91 2.22
CA PHE A 136 9.21 -10.23 3.59
C PHE A 136 8.94 -11.72 3.69
N ASP A 137 9.31 -12.29 4.82
CA ASP A 137 8.99 -13.64 5.21
C ASP A 137 8.51 -13.64 6.66
N TYR A 138 8.02 -14.77 7.13
CA TYR A 138 7.66 -14.90 8.54
C TYR A 138 8.89 -14.74 9.43
N PRO A 139 8.76 -14.07 10.57
CA PRO A 139 9.85 -13.96 11.52
C PRO A 139 10.21 -15.34 12.10
N SER A 140 11.42 -15.47 12.64
CA SER A 140 11.78 -16.67 13.40
C SER A 140 10.89 -16.82 14.64
N ALA A 141 10.64 -18.04 15.10
CA ALA A 141 9.82 -18.30 16.29
C ALA A 141 10.22 -17.43 17.51
N GLN A 142 11.52 -17.23 17.72
CA GLN A 142 12.02 -16.39 18.81
C GLN A 142 11.65 -14.91 18.64
N LEU A 143 11.70 -14.39 17.41
CA LEU A 143 11.30 -13.01 17.13
C LEU A 143 9.79 -12.85 17.20
N GLU A 144 9.06 -13.83 16.72
CA GLU A 144 7.59 -13.87 16.76
C GLU A 144 7.09 -13.85 18.22
N ALA A 145 7.70 -14.66 19.12
CA ALA A 145 7.38 -14.63 20.55
C ALA A 145 7.62 -13.24 21.16
N LYS A 146 8.71 -12.57 20.83
CA LYS A 146 8.97 -11.18 21.27
C LYS A 146 7.92 -10.20 20.76
N ILE A 147 7.49 -10.35 19.49
CA ILE A 147 6.43 -9.51 18.91
C ILE A 147 5.13 -9.72 19.69
N VAL A 148 4.75 -10.97 19.96
CA VAL A 148 3.54 -11.30 20.74
C VAL A 148 3.60 -10.69 22.14
N VAL A 149 4.71 -10.85 22.84
CA VAL A 149 4.90 -10.23 24.18
C VAL A 149 4.73 -8.71 24.12
N ASN A 150 5.38 -8.05 23.15
CA ASN A 150 5.34 -6.59 23.04
C ASN A 150 3.95 -6.04 22.65
N GLU A 151 3.24 -6.74 21.77
CA GLU A 151 1.93 -6.27 21.29
C GLU A 151 0.78 -6.59 22.26
N THR A 152 0.88 -7.68 23.02
CA THR A 152 -0.22 -8.16 23.87
C THR A 152 0.04 -8.00 25.37
N GLY A 153 1.29 -7.85 25.78
CA GLY A 153 1.67 -7.82 27.20
C GLY A 153 1.63 -9.19 27.90
N VAL A 154 1.41 -10.29 27.19
CA VAL A 154 1.48 -11.65 27.78
C VAL A 154 2.93 -11.98 28.17
N ASN A 155 3.10 -12.94 29.10
CA ASN A 155 4.43 -13.40 29.46
C ASN A 155 5.05 -14.31 28.36
N GLU A 156 6.38 -14.45 28.38
CA GLU A 156 7.11 -15.22 27.39
C GLU A 156 6.66 -16.69 27.28
N ALA A 157 6.31 -17.33 28.39
CA ALA A 157 5.89 -18.71 28.41
C ALA A 157 4.57 -18.94 27.65
N ILE A 158 3.64 -18.00 27.78
CA ILE A 158 2.36 -18.01 27.04
C ILE A 158 2.64 -17.71 25.54
N ALA A 159 3.48 -16.73 25.25
CA ALA A 159 3.85 -16.41 23.87
C ALA A 159 4.47 -17.62 23.16
N ASP A 160 5.41 -18.32 23.77
CA ASP A 160 6.04 -19.52 23.23
C ASP A 160 5.04 -20.65 22.97
N GLN A 161 4.05 -20.83 23.87
CA GLN A 161 2.99 -21.83 23.66
C GLN A 161 2.10 -21.47 22.46
N LEU A 162 1.72 -20.19 22.31
CA LEU A 162 0.93 -19.72 21.20
C LEU A 162 1.66 -19.92 19.86
N ILE A 163 2.96 -19.59 19.80
CA ILE A 163 3.77 -19.76 18.61
C ILE A 163 3.91 -21.24 18.24
N LYS A 164 4.20 -22.10 19.20
CA LYS A 164 4.25 -23.56 18.95
C LYS A 164 2.94 -24.10 18.39
N PHE A 165 1.82 -23.63 18.92
CA PHE A 165 0.50 -24.03 18.41
C PHE A 165 0.28 -23.54 16.96
N ALA A 166 0.60 -22.27 16.68
CA ALA A 166 0.44 -21.70 15.34
C ALA A 166 1.32 -22.36 14.27
N GLN A 167 2.49 -22.90 14.66
CA GLN A 167 3.39 -23.62 13.74
C GLN A 167 2.99 -25.09 13.51
N MET A 168 2.03 -25.62 14.25
CA MET A 168 1.51 -26.99 14.07
C MET A 168 0.30 -27.04 13.11
N THR A 169 -0.26 -25.89 12.74
CA THR A 169 -1.38 -25.76 11.80
C THR A 169 -0.91 -25.33 10.43
#